data_92fd01d203c2ad884e6bbeb3b6963eee
#
_entry.id   92fd01d203c2ad884e6bbeb3b6963eee
#
_cell.length_a   1.000
_cell.length_b   1.000
_cell.length_c   1.000
_cell.angle_alpha   90.00
_cell.angle_beta   90.00
_cell.angle_gamma   90.00
#
_symmetry.space_group_name_H-M   'P 1'
#
loop_
_entity.id
_entity.type
_entity.pdbx_description
1 polymer ?
#
loop_
_entity_poly.entity_id
_entity_poly.type
_entity_poly.pdbx_seq_one_letter_code
_entity_poly.pdbx_strand_id
1 'polypeptide(L)'
;MVAVRGANQGAWRVRFDLLKILLVDDNQHMRLLLIEILRAIGVRQVYEAMDGSEALAILRSTAIDVVFTDLSMNGLDGIDFVNLVRNSPDSPNPFVPIVMITGHSTERRVNEARNAGVNEFLVKPVTARGVIHRLTLLIENPRPFVRAGDYFGPDRRRRDDPRYQGERRRDEDRATYVDDPELGRGHPTRRI
;
A
#
# COMPACT_ATOMS: atom_id res chain seq x y z
N MET A 1 -1.47 -13.10 -4.28
CA MET A 1 0.01 -12.88 -4.46
C MET A 1 0.43 -13.41 -5.83
N VAL A 2 0.96 -12.53 -6.68
CA VAL A 2 1.21 -12.81 -8.11
C VAL A 2 2.72 -12.83 -8.41
N ALA A 3 3.48 -13.59 -7.62
CA ALA A 3 4.88 -13.88 -7.94
C ALA A 3 4.98 -15.33 -8.44
N VAL A 4 5.33 -15.53 -9.70
CA VAL A 4 5.50 -16.86 -10.32
C VAL A 4 7.00 -17.15 -10.45
N ARG A 5 7.41 -18.35 -10.02
CA ARG A 5 8.79 -18.82 -10.19
C ARG A 5 9.06 -19.07 -11.68
N GLY A 6 9.95 -18.29 -12.28
CA GLY A 6 10.37 -18.52 -13.66
C GLY A 6 11.16 -19.81 -13.79
N ALA A 7 10.94 -20.55 -14.88
CA ALA A 7 11.53 -21.87 -15.13
C ALA A 7 13.05 -21.86 -15.40
N ASN A 8 13.69 -20.69 -15.44
CA ASN A 8 15.16 -20.59 -15.63
C ASN A 8 15.74 -19.51 -14.74
N GLN A 9 16.69 -19.90 -13.89
CA GLN A 9 17.54 -19.05 -13.03
C GLN A 9 16.83 -18.22 -11.95
N GLY A 10 16.40 -18.82 -10.85
CA GLY A 10 16.38 -18.20 -9.49
C GLY A 10 15.75 -16.82 -9.22
N ALA A 11 15.37 -16.07 -10.23
CA ALA A 11 14.82 -14.73 -10.10
C ALA A 11 13.28 -14.77 -10.18
N TRP A 12 12.63 -14.26 -9.15
CA TRP A 12 11.19 -14.03 -9.15
C TRP A 12 10.88 -12.93 -10.17
N ARG A 13 10.05 -13.22 -11.16
CA ARG A 13 9.54 -12.20 -12.09
C ARG A 13 8.18 -11.72 -11.60
N VAL A 14 8.10 -10.45 -11.29
CA VAL A 14 6.82 -9.81 -10.97
C VAL A 14 5.93 -9.83 -12.21
N ARG A 15 4.73 -10.41 -12.09
CA ARG A 15 3.72 -10.49 -13.15
C ARG A 15 2.74 -9.32 -13.00
N PHE A 16 3.10 -8.16 -13.50
CA PHE A 16 2.23 -6.97 -13.47
C PHE A 16 0.92 -7.16 -14.24
N ASP A 17 0.90 -8.03 -15.22
CA ASP A 17 -0.26 -8.34 -16.06
C ASP A 17 -1.42 -9.04 -15.29
N LEU A 18 -1.14 -9.60 -14.14
CA LEU A 18 -2.13 -10.26 -13.27
C LEU A 18 -2.68 -9.35 -12.18
N LEU A 19 -2.03 -8.20 -11.95
CA LEU A 19 -2.44 -7.29 -10.88
C LEU A 19 -3.75 -6.56 -11.22
N LYS A 20 -4.62 -6.47 -10.22
CA LYS A 20 -5.79 -5.59 -10.20
C LYS A 20 -5.44 -4.35 -9.39
N ILE A 21 -5.38 -3.22 -10.04
CA ILE A 21 -4.99 -1.96 -9.43
C ILE A 21 -6.18 -1.01 -9.38
N LEU A 22 -6.43 -0.42 -8.22
CA LEU A 22 -7.40 0.64 -8.03
C LEU A 22 -6.68 1.99 -7.96
N LEU A 23 -7.11 2.94 -8.79
CA LEU A 23 -6.66 4.34 -8.78
C LEU A 23 -7.75 5.21 -8.18
N VAL A 24 -7.38 6.00 -7.17
CA VAL A 24 -8.29 6.92 -6.47
C VAL A 24 -7.71 8.33 -6.54
N ASP A 25 -8.27 9.18 -7.35
CA ASP A 25 -7.83 10.58 -7.53
C ASP A 25 -9.01 11.38 -8.14
N ASP A 26 -9.35 12.53 -7.61
CA ASP A 26 -10.43 13.38 -8.14
C ASP A 26 -10.04 14.07 -9.45
N ASN A 27 -8.74 14.12 -9.76
CA ASN A 27 -8.22 14.69 -11.00
C ASN A 27 -8.18 13.65 -12.14
N GLN A 28 -9.08 13.78 -13.11
CA GLN A 28 -9.16 12.88 -14.25
C GLN A 28 -7.85 12.80 -15.07
N HIS A 29 -7.14 13.93 -15.22
CA HIS A 29 -5.88 13.91 -15.98
C HIS A 29 -4.80 13.10 -15.28
N MET A 30 -4.78 13.13 -13.94
CA MET A 30 -3.86 12.33 -13.16
C MET A 30 -4.19 10.84 -13.26
N ARG A 31 -5.48 10.47 -13.19
CA ARG A 31 -5.89 9.08 -13.40
C ARG A 31 -5.49 8.57 -14.78
N LEU A 32 -5.76 9.34 -15.85
CA LEU A 32 -5.37 8.97 -17.22
C LEU A 32 -3.84 8.78 -17.35
N LEU A 33 -3.04 9.68 -16.79
CA LEU A 33 -1.58 9.55 -16.78
C LEU A 33 -1.13 8.25 -16.10
N LEU A 34 -1.70 7.95 -14.93
CA LEU A 34 -1.37 6.74 -14.18
C LEU A 34 -1.79 5.47 -14.93
N ILE A 35 -2.96 5.48 -15.60
CA ILE A 35 -3.43 4.37 -16.43
C ILE A 35 -2.44 4.11 -17.56
N GLU A 36 -2.00 5.13 -18.26
CA GLU A 36 -1.03 4.99 -19.36
C GLU A 36 0.31 4.43 -18.85
N ILE A 37 0.79 4.93 -17.70
CA ILE A 37 2.01 4.38 -17.07
C ILE A 37 1.81 2.90 -16.70
N LEU A 38 0.70 2.54 -16.06
CA LEU A 38 0.40 1.18 -15.62
C LEU A 38 0.26 0.23 -16.83
N ARG A 39 -0.40 0.66 -17.90
CA ARG A 39 -0.51 -0.11 -19.14
C ARG A 39 0.84 -0.32 -19.80
N ALA A 40 1.68 0.72 -19.86
CA ALA A 40 3.02 0.65 -20.43
C ALA A 40 3.93 -0.35 -19.71
N ILE A 41 3.73 -0.56 -18.41
CA ILE A 41 4.49 -1.56 -17.61
C ILE A 41 3.83 -2.95 -17.59
N GLY A 42 2.70 -3.11 -18.29
CA GLY A 42 2.05 -4.40 -18.49
C GLY A 42 0.83 -4.69 -17.62
N VAL A 43 0.39 -3.77 -16.77
CA VAL A 43 -0.85 -3.93 -15.98
C VAL A 43 -2.06 -3.91 -16.92
N ARG A 44 -2.96 -4.89 -16.76
CA ARG A 44 -4.14 -5.04 -17.63
C ARG A 44 -5.45 -4.65 -16.97
N GLN A 45 -5.53 -4.76 -15.66
CA GLN A 45 -6.75 -4.54 -14.89
C GLN A 45 -6.57 -3.31 -13.99
N VAL A 46 -7.11 -2.19 -14.43
CA VAL A 46 -7.10 -0.92 -13.69
C VAL A 46 -8.54 -0.50 -13.45
N TYR A 47 -8.87 -0.23 -12.21
CA TYR A 47 -10.14 0.29 -11.75
C TYR A 47 -9.94 1.74 -11.32
N GLU A 48 -10.95 2.57 -11.52
CA GLU A 48 -10.90 4.00 -11.21
C GLU A 48 -11.95 4.37 -10.18
N ALA A 49 -11.62 5.29 -9.30
CA ALA A 49 -12.53 5.97 -8.38
C ALA A 49 -12.18 7.46 -8.31
N MET A 50 -13.20 8.29 -8.20
CA MET A 50 -13.03 9.75 -8.09
C MET A 50 -12.87 10.21 -6.65
N ASP A 51 -13.27 9.39 -5.69
CA ASP A 51 -13.16 9.66 -4.25
C ASP A 51 -13.05 8.37 -3.43
N GLY A 52 -12.84 8.52 -2.13
CA GLY A 52 -12.73 7.39 -1.22
C GLY A 52 -14.01 6.57 -1.06
N SER A 53 -15.19 7.15 -1.27
CA SER A 53 -16.47 6.45 -1.15
C SER A 53 -16.68 5.48 -2.31
N GLU A 54 -16.40 5.93 -3.54
CA GLU A 54 -16.41 5.09 -4.73
C GLU A 54 -15.35 3.99 -4.64
N ALA A 55 -14.15 4.33 -4.14
CA ALA A 55 -13.08 3.37 -3.91
C ALA A 55 -13.48 2.26 -2.94
N LEU A 56 -14.16 2.57 -1.83
CA LEU A 56 -14.68 1.58 -0.89
C LEU A 56 -15.74 0.67 -1.53
N ALA A 57 -16.59 1.21 -2.40
CA ALA A 57 -17.58 0.40 -3.13
C ALA A 57 -16.90 -0.60 -4.08
N ILE A 58 -15.85 -0.18 -4.78
CA ILE A 58 -15.05 -1.06 -5.65
C ILE A 58 -14.35 -2.14 -4.83
N LEU A 59 -13.74 -1.79 -3.69
CA LEU A 59 -13.07 -2.76 -2.81
C LEU A 59 -14.05 -3.83 -2.27
N ARG A 60 -15.33 -3.49 -2.06
CA ARG A 60 -16.36 -4.46 -1.64
C ARG A 60 -16.75 -5.44 -2.74
N SER A 61 -16.70 -5.02 -3.99
CA SER A 61 -17.13 -5.81 -5.14
C SER A 61 -16.00 -6.54 -5.86
N THR A 62 -14.77 -6.09 -5.66
CA THR A 62 -13.62 -6.57 -6.43
C THR A 62 -12.41 -6.77 -5.52
N ALA A 63 -11.80 -7.94 -5.61
CA ALA A 63 -10.53 -8.21 -4.93
C ALA A 63 -9.41 -7.40 -5.64
N ILE A 64 -8.99 -6.31 -5.03
CA ILE A 64 -7.93 -5.41 -5.50
C ILE A 64 -6.60 -5.83 -4.86
N ASP A 65 -5.53 -5.90 -5.67
CA ASP A 65 -4.19 -6.25 -5.20
C ASP A 65 -3.40 -5.05 -4.69
N VAL A 66 -3.58 -3.87 -5.28
CA VAL A 66 -2.89 -2.62 -4.88
C VAL A 66 -3.78 -1.42 -5.13
N VAL A 67 -3.81 -0.50 -4.19
CA VAL A 67 -4.47 0.81 -4.31
C VAL A 67 -3.44 1.90 -4.46
N PHE A 68 -3.61 2.78 -5.46
CA PHE A 68 -2.96 4.09 -5.53
C PHE A 68 -4.02 5.14 -5.19
N THR A 69 -3.76 5.97 -4.19
CA THR A 69 -4.68 7.04 -3.80
C THR A 69 -3.98 8.38 -3.73
N ASP A 70 -4.60 9.43 -4.24
CA ASP A 70 -4.11 10.78 -3.96
C ASP A 70 -4.28 11.09 -2.47
N LEU A 71 -3.42 11.95 -1.95
CA LEU A 71 -3.48 12.43 -0.56
C LEU A 71 -4.63 13.40 -0.37
N SER A 72 -4.84 14.28 -1.34
CA SER A 72 -5.76 15.42 -1.24
C SER A 72 -6.84 15.32 -2.30
N MET A 73 -8.01 14.87 -1.90
CA MET A 73 -9.18 14.73 -2.76
C MET A 73 -10.36 15.49 -2.16
N ASN A 74 -11.32 15.88 -2.98
CA ASN A 74 -12.59 16.42 -2.52
C ASN A 74 -13.44 15.32 -1.88
N GLY A 75 -14.23 15.65 -0.87
CA GLY A 75 -15.05 14.68 -0.14
C GLY A 75 -14.24 13.86 0.85
N LEU A 76 -14.23 12.54 0.70
CA LEU A 76 -13.42 11.64 1.53
C LEU A 76 -11.97 11.66 1.04
N ASP A 77 -11.09 12.32 1.81
CA ASP A 77 -9.68 12.47 1.44
C ASP A 77 -8.90 11.14 1.56
N GLY A 78 -7.66 11.14 1.02
CA GLY A 78 -6.86 9.92 0.98
C GLY A 78 -6.51 9.36 2.37
N ILE A 79 -6.33 10.19 3.40
CA ILE A 79 -6.03 9.73 4.76
C ILE A 79 -7.27 9.12 5.40
N ASP A 80 -8.42 9.76 5.26
CA ASP A 80 -9.69 9.26 5.79
C ASP A 80 -10.08 7.95 5.10
N PHE A 81 -9.89 7.86 3.78
CA PHE A 81 -10.06 6.62 3.04
C PHE A 81 -9.18 5.49 3.60
N VAL A 82 -7.88 5.74 3.81
CA VAL A 82 -6.97 4.74 4.39
C VAL A 82 -7.42 4.33 5.79
N ASN A 83 -7.83 5.27 6.64
CA ASN A 83 -8.35 4.97 7.97
C ASN A 83 -9.58 4.05 7.92
N LEU A 84 -10.50 4.29 6.99
CA LEU A 84 -11.67 3.43 6.82
C LEU A 84 -11.28 2.03 6.32
N VAL A 85 -10.36 1.94 5.36
CA VAL A 85 -9.85 0.65 4.89
C VAL A 85 -9.17 -0.14 6.01
N ARG A 86 -8.40 0.50 6.88
CA ARG A 86 -7.62 -0.17 7.94
C ARG A 86 -8.44 -0.52 9.17
N ASN A 87 -9.39 0.35 9.56
CA ASN A 87 -9.97 0.30 10.90
C ASN A 87 -11.49 0.08 10.92
N SER A 88 -12.18 0.23 9.77
CA SER A 88 -13.63 -0.03 9.73
C SER A 88 -13.91 -1.53 9.92
N PRO A 89 -14.88 -1.90 10.78
CA PRO A 89 -15.35 -3.29 10.90
C PRO A 89 -15.88 -3.86 9.57
N ASP A 90 -16.41 -2.99 8.71
CA ASP A 90 -16.95 -3.34 7.39
C ASP A 90 -15.91 -3.24 6.26
N SER A 91 -14.63 -3.13 6.60
CA SER A 91 -13.57 -3.08 5.59
C SER A 91 -13.48 -4.40 4.84
N PRO A 92 -13.56 -4.38 3.51
CA PRO A 92 -13.52 -5.62 2.72
C PRO A 92 -12.14 -6.29 2.73
N ASN A 93 -11.08 -5.51 2.81
CA ASN A 93 -9.70 -5.99 2.93
C ASN A 93 -8.83 -4.96 3.66
N PRO A 94 -8.69 -5.05 5.00
CA PRO A 94 -7.87 -4.12 5.77
C PRO A 94 -6.35 -4.24 5.50
N PHE A 95 -5.92 -5.29 4.80
CA PHE A 95 -4.52 -5.56 4.47
C PHE A 95 -4.12 -5.07 3.09
N VAL A 96 -5.06 -4.64 2.23
CA VAL A 96 -4.73 -4.24 0.86
C VAL A 96 -3.57 -3.24 0.83
N PRO A 97 -2.52 -3.48 0.05
CA PRO A 97 -1.41 -2.55 -0.08
C PRO A 97 -1.86 -1.20 -0.65
N ILE A 98 -1.47 -0.11 0.01
CA ILE A 98 -1.84 1.25 -0.39
C ILE A 98 -0.58 2.08 -0.65
N VAL A 99 -0.49 2.63 -1.86
CA VAL A 99 0.50 3.64 -2.27
C VAL A 99 -0.18 4.99 -2.28
N MET A 100 0.26 5.92 -1.44
CA MET A 100 -0.26 7.28 -1.42
C MET A 100 0.55 8.17 -2.34
N ILE A 101 -0.13 8.84 -3.25
CA ILE A 101 0.45 9.80 -4.18
C ILE A 101 0.39 11.17 -3.51
N THR A 102 1.50 11.90 -3.49
CA THR A 102 1.58 13.19 -2.80
C THR A 102 2.39 14.20 -3.60
N GLY A 103 1.94 15.44 -3.61
CA GLY A 103 2.70 16.57 -4.15
C GLY A 103 3.58 17.22 -3.09
N HIS A 104 3.51 18.55 -2.98
CA HIS A 104 4.16 19.33 -1.93
C HIS A 104 3.38 19.23 -0.61
N SER A 105 3.43 18.08 0.04
CA SER A 105 2.76 17.88 1.33
C SER A 105 3.68 18.29 2.47
N THR A 106 3.09 18.86 3.52
CA THR A 106 3.81 19.14 4.76
C THR A 106 4.23 17.83 5.42
N GLU A 107 5.34 17.85 6.15
CA GLU A 107 5.81 16.69 6.93
C GLU A 107 4.70 16.15 7.85
N ARG A 108 3.88 17.04 8.39
CA ARG A 108 2.71 16.68 9.21
C ARG A 108 1.76 15.75 8.43
N ARG A 109 1.34 16.11 7.20
CA ARG A 109 0.40 15.30 6.40
C ARG A 109 0.99 13.95 6.01
N VAL A 110 2.28 13.91 5.71
CA VAL A 110 2.99 12.64 5.44
C VAL A 110 3.01 11.74 6.68
N ASN A 111 3.22 12.32 7.87
CA ASN A 111 3.19 11.57 9.13
C ASN A 111 1.77 11.10 9.48
N GLU A 112 0.73 11.92 9.25
CA GLU A 112 -0.67 11.53 9.40
C GLU A 112 -1.01 10.33 8.48
N ALA A 113 -0.64 10.38 7.21
CA ALA A 113 -0.85 9.29 6.26
C ALA A 113 -0.09 8.01 6.65
N ARG A 114 1.14 8.15 7.15
CA ARG A 114 1.90 7.02 7.69
C ARG A 114 1.22 6.40 8.91
N ASN A 115 0.63 7.24 9.77
CA ASN A 115 -0.11 6.80 10.95
C ASN A 115 -1.46 6.17 10.59
N ALA A 116 -2.07 6.54 9.47
CA ALA A 116 -3.27 5.90 8.95
C ALA A 116 -3.00 4.48 8.39
N GLY A 117 -1.75 4.11 8.11
CA GLY A 117 -1.40 2.76 7.65
C GLY A 117 -1.09 2.64 6.16
N VAL A 118 -0.58 3.71 5.55
CA VAL A 118 -0.07 3.70 4.17
C VAL A 118 1.18 2.83 4.07
N ASN A 119 1.27 2.01 3.01
CA ASN A 119 2.43 1.15 2.76
C ASN A 119 3.59 1.93 2.16
N GLU A 120 3.35 2.68 1.08
CA GLU A 120 4.37 3.38 0.33
C GLU A 120 3.88 4.77 -0.12
N PHE A 121 4.83 5.66 -0.40
CA PHE A 121 4.57 6.99 -0.94
C PHE A 121 5.16 7.15 -2.32
N LEU A 122 4.42 7.78 -3.22
CA LEU A 122 4.84 8.18 -4.55
C LEU A 122 4.73 9.70 -4.67
N VAL A 123 5.86 10.38 -4.85
CA VAL A 123 5.90 11.84 -4.92
C VAL A 123 5.64 12.31 -6.35
N LYS A 124 4.78 13.32 -6.52
CA LYS A 124 4.58 14.03 -7.79
C LYS A 124 5.83 14.87 -8.14
N PRO A 125 6.32 14.88 -9.39
CA PRO A 125 5.70 14.31 -10.57
C PRO A 125 5.83 12.79 -10.66
N VAL A 126 4.73 12.12 -11.03
CA VAL A 126 4.67 10.67 -11.15
C VAL A 126 5.45 10.21 -12.39
N THR A 127 6.28 9.20 -12.22
CA THR A 127 7.08 8.61 -13.30
C THR A 127 6.88 7.10 -13.36
N ALA A 128 7.03 6.49 -14.54
CA ALA A 128 6.96 5.04 -14.70
C ALA A 128 7.97 4.32 -13.79
N ARG A 129 9.18 4.83 -13.67
CA ARG A 129 10.22 4.29 -12.77
C ARG A 129 9.78 4.30 -11.32
N GLY A 130 9.14 5.40 -10.88
CA GLY A 130 8.60 5.53 -9.52
C GLY A 130 7.50 4.51 -9.24
N VAL A 131 6.57 4.34 -10.17
CA VAL A 131 5.46 3.36 -10.08
C VAL A 131 6.01 1.93 -10.02
N ILE A 132 6.90 1.55 -10.96
CA ILE A 132 7.55 0.22 -10.97
C ILE A 132 8.23 -0.05 -9.63
N HIS A 133 9.02 0.90 -9.14
CA HIS A 133 9.76 0.74 -7.89
C HIS A 133 8.82 0.47 -6.70
N ARG A 134 7.69 1.20 -6.59
CA ARG A 134 6.74 0.99 -5.49
C ARG A 134 6.01 -0.35 -5.61
N LEU A 135 5.58 -0.72 -6.81
CA LEU A 135 4.95 -2.03 -7.04
C LEU A 135 5.92 -3.18 -6.72
N THR A 136 7.18 -3.07 -7.16
CA THR A 136 8.21 -4.08 -6.85
C THR A 136 8.44 -4.21 -5.34
N LEU A 137 8.55 -3.08 -4.61
CA LEU A 137 8.71 -3.09 -3.15
C LEU A 137 7.54 -3.79 -2.44
N LEU A 138 6.31 -3.52 -2.86
CA LEU A 138 5.12 -4.12 -2.26
C LEU A 138 5.06 -5.63 -2.48
N ILE A 139 5.53 -6.11 -3.64
CA ILE A 139 5.43 -7.52 -4.04
C ILE A 139 6.62 -8.35 -3.54
N GLU A 140 7.84 -7.83 -3.70
CA GLU A 140 9.06 -8.57 -3.34
C GLU A 140 9.43 -8.43 -1.87
N ASN A 141 9.07 -7.32 -1.23
CA ASN A 141 9.38 -7.01 0.16
C ASN A 141 8.14 -6.53 0.93
N PRO A 142 7.06 -7.34 1.00
CA PRO A 142 5.86 -6.97 1.73
C PRO A 142 6.19 -6.74 3.20
N ARG A 143 5.75 -5.61 3.75
CA ARG A 143 5.88 -5.34 5.19
C ARG A 143 4.83 -6.14 5.94
N PRO A 144 5.19 -6.84 7.02
CA PRO A 144 4.20 -7.44 7.90
C PRO A 144 3.30 -6.37 8.50
N PHE A 145 2.04 -6.73 8.73
CA PHE A 145 1.11 -5.84 9.42
C PHE A 145 1.24 -6.00 10.94
N VAL A 146 1.09 -4.90 11.64
CA VAL A 146 1.16 -4.85 13.10
C VAL A 146 -0.03 -4.09 13.67
N ARG A 147 -0.46 -4.48 14.85
CA ARG A 147 -1.40 -3.72 15.69
C ARG A 147 -0.67 -3.21 16.92
N ALA A 148 -0.77 -1.91 17.18
CA ALA A 148 -0.15 -1.25 18.34
C ALA A 148 -1.07 -0.11 18.80
N GLY A 149 -1.79 -0.31 19.92
CA GLY A 149 -2.87 0.60 20.33
C GLY A 149 -3.91 0.74 19.21
N ASP A 150 -4.21 1.97 18.83
CA ASP A 150 -5.17 2.30 17.75
C ASP A 150 -4.57 2.15 16.35
N TYR A 151 -3.27 1.89 16.24
CA TYR A 151 -2.62 1.72 14.94
C TYR A 151 -2.82 0.31 14.42
N PHE A 152 -3.31 0.21 13.18
CA PHE A 152 -3.27 -1.00 12.38
C PHE A 152 -2.72 -0.69 10.99
N GLY A 153 -1.66 -1.40 10.58
CA GLY A 153 -1.02 -1.16 9.29
C GLY A 153 0.34 -1.82 9.16
N PRO A 154 1.07 -1.54 8.06
CA PRO A 154 2.39 -2.11 7.83
C PRO A 154 3.40 -1.66 8.89
N ASP A 155 4.29 -2.57 9.33
CA ASP A 155 5.32 -2.26 10.31
C ASP A 155 6.18 -1.08 9.83
N ARG A 156 6.22 -0.02 10.64
CA ARG A 156 6.95 1.23 10.34
C ARG A 156 8.44 1.12 10.61
N ARG A 157 8.85 0.08 11.33
CA ARG A 157 10.25 -0.14 11.66
C ARG A 157 10.96 -0.60 10.39
N ARG A 158 11.95 0.18 9.93
CA ARG A 158 12.90 -0.31 8.94
C ARG A 158 13.73 -1.36 9.64
N ARG A 159 13.58 -2.63 9.32
CA ARG A 159 14.49 -3.67 9.75
C ARG A 159 15.89 -3.31 9.25
N ASP A 160 16.82 -3.31 10.19
CA ASP A 160 18.26 -3.24 9.95
C ASP A 160 18.79 -1.89 9.41
N ASP A 161 18.54 -0.79 10.14
CA ASP A 161 19.54 0.26 10.18
C ASP A 161 20.51 -0.04 11.34
N PRO A 162 21.73 -0.55 11.08
CA PRO A 162 22.74 -0.78 12.12
C PRO A 162 23.15 0.49 12.86
N ARG A 163 22.73 1.66 12.36
CA ARG A 163 23.03 2.99 12.92
C ARG A 163 21.92 3.51 13.84
N TYR A 164 20.78 2.79 13.93
CA TYR A 164 19.71 3.22 14.83
C TYR A 164 20.10 2.94 16.27
N GLN A 165 20.58 3.98 16.95
CA GLN A 165 20.92 3.97 18.38
C GLN A 165 19.81 4.59 19.24
N GLY A 166 18.57 4.68 18.73
CA GLY A 166 17.43 5.19 19.49
C GLY A 166 17.01 4.24 20.60
N GLU A 167 16.59 4.79 21.74
CA GLU A 167 16.03 4.01 22.85
C GLU A 167 14.95 3.06 22.36
N ARG A 168 15.05 1.78 22.72
CA ARG A 168 13.96 0.81 22.54
C ARG A 168 12.79 1.31 23.40
N ARG A 169 11.72 1.75 22.74
CA ARG A 169 10.48 2.12 23.44
C ARG A 169 10.05 0.99 24.35
N ARG A 170 9.52 1.35 25.52
CA ARG A 170 9.16 0.44 26.61
C ARG A 170 8.27 -0.71 26.15
N ASP A 171 8.28 -1.82 26.91
CA ASP A 171 7.54 -3.06 26.63
C ASP A 171 6.01 -2.89 26.41
N GLU A 172 5.44 -1.78 26.82
CA GLU A 172 4.02 -1.44 26.66
C GLU A 172 3.64 -1.13 25.19
N ASP A 173 4.62 -0.83 24.32
CA ASP A 173 4.44 -0.58 22.89
C ASP A 173 4.71 -1.83 22.03
N ARG A 174 4.59 -3.03 22.55
CA ARG A 174 4.80 -4.26 21.77
C ARG A 174 3.75 -4.36 20.67
N ALA A 175 4.18 -4.07 19.45
CA ALA A 175 3.36 -4.31 18.28
C ALA A 175 3.13 -5.83 18.12
N THR A 176 1.86 -6.22 18.06
CA THR A 176 1.48 -7.60 17.72
C THR A 176 1.44 -7.73 16.21
N TYR A 177 2.19 -8.71 15.68
CA TYR A 177 2.10 -9.04 14.25
C TYR A 177 0.76 -9.68 13.96
N VAL A 178 0.14 -9.25 12.87
CA VAL A 178 -1.16 -9.75 12.41
C VAL A 178 -0.95 -10.43 11.07
N ASP A 179 -1.32 -11.69 10.99
CA ASP A 179 -1.22 -12.46 9.76
C ASP A 179 -2.30 -12.01 8.78
N ASP A 180 -1.90 -11.71 7.55
CA ASP A 180 -2.80 -11.49 6.43
C ASP A 180 -3.30 -12.87 5.94
N PRO A 181 -4.62 -13.14 6.00
CA PRO A 181 -5.17 -14.41 5.59
C PRO A 181 -4.96 -14.73 4.10
N GLU A 182 -4.77 -13.71 3.25
CA GLU A 182 -4.54 -13.90 1.81
C GLU A 182 -3.08 -14.18 1.45
N LEU A 183 -2.12 -13.81 2.29
CA LEU A 183 -0.70 -14.05 2.05
C LEU A 183 -0.27 -15.49 2.29
N GLY A 184 -1.16 -16.35 2.81
CA GLY A 184 -0.88 -17.77 3.02
C GLY A 184 0.35 -18.02 3.90
N ARG A 185 0.28 -18.95 4.83
CA ARG A 185 1.31 -19.36 5.79
C ARG A 185 2.72 -19.43 5.17
N GLY A 186 3.55 -18.42 5.41
CA GLY A 186 4.90 -18.37 4.83
C GLY A 186 5.84 -17.32 5.40
N HIS A 187 5.42 -16.51 6.36
CA HIS A 187 6.37 -15.66 7.06
C HIS A 187 7.05 -16.47 8.20
N PRO A 188 8.39 -16.48 8.24
CA PRO A 188 9.09 -17.11 9.35
C PRO A 188 8.74 -16.34 10.62
N THR A 189 7.97 -16.98 11.50
CA THR A 189 7.84 -16.59 12.90
C THR A 189 9.25 -16.64 13.52
N ARG A 190 9.96 -15.52 13.55
CA ARG A 190 11.10 -15.40 14.44
C ARG A 190 10.54 -15.23 15.85
N ARG A 191 10.57 -16.33 16.61
CA ARG A 191 10.55 -16.26 18.07
C ARG A 191 11.72 -15.36 18.50
N ILE A 192 11.41 -14.38 19.34
CA ILE A 192 12.39 -13.62 20.11
C ILE A 192 12.87 -14.52 21.25
#